data_7c192de8cb1fa1a450e67184551ba40e
#
_entry.id   7c192de8cb1fa1a450e67184551ba40e
#
_cell.length_a   1.000
_cell.length_b   1.000
_cell.length_c   1.000
_cell.angle_alpha   90.00
_cell.angle_beta   90.00
_cell.angle_gamma   90.00
#
_symmetry.space_group_name_H-M   'P 1'
#
loop_
_entity.id
_entity.type
_entity.pdbx_description
1 polymer ?
#
loop_
_entity_poly.entity_id
_entity_poly.type
_entity_poly.pdbx_seq_one_letter_code
_entity_poly.pdbx_strand_id
1 'polypeptide(L)'
;MADHRHSQIGALSGGQRRRAFLARAIAADPELYLLDEPVTGVDVATQEDLMELLRRETERGRTVISTTHDLAAAAEHFTTVVALNHRVIAMGRSELVLDPEVLSRTYGGHMLVLGSNAVVMDDAHHHDTPMGGEQHYHEEGERR
;
A
#
# COMPACT_ATOMS: atom_id res chain seq x y z
N MET A 1 7.18 20.03 -12.12
CA MET A 1 5.99 20.68 -11.49
C MET A 1 5.87 22.18 -11.84
N ALA A 2 6.95 22.91 -12.13
CA ALA A 2 6.87 24.33 -12.49
C ALA A 2 5.92 24.62 -13.68
N ASP A 3 5.92 23.74 -14.67
CA ASP A 3 5.09 23.89 -15.90
C ASP A 3 3.57 23.74 -15.66
N HIS A 4 3.18 23.18 -14.50
CA HIS A 4 1.78 22.92 -14.14
C HIS A 4 1.20 23.90 -13.11
N ARG A 5 1.95 24.94 -12.72
CA ARG A 5 1.53 25.87 -11.65
C ARG A 5 0.20 26.61 -11.93
N HIS A 6 -0.20 26.71 -13.19
CA HIS A 6 -1.46 27.34 -13.62
C HIS A 6 -2.51 26.33 -14.07
N SER A 7 -2.20 25.02 -14.04
CA SER A 7 -3.14 23.99 -14.44
C SER A 7 -4.20 23.75 -13.37
N GLN A 8 -5.45 23.56 -13.78
CA GLN A 8 -6.48 23.12 -12.86
C GLN A 8 -6.15 21.69 -12.37
N ILE A 9 -6.39 21.42 -11.08
CA ILE A 9 -6.06 20.13 -10.45
C ILE A 9 -6.73 18.94 -11.15
N GLY A 10 -7.93 19.14 -11.73
CA GLY A 10 -8.65 18.14 -12.50
C GLY A 10 -8.01 17.78 -13.84
N ALA A 11 -7.15 18.65 -14.40
CA ALA A 11 -6.43 18.43 -15.65
C ALA A 11 -5.10 17.67 -15.45
N LEU A 12 -4.70 17.44 -14.19
CA LEU A 12 -3.48 16.74 -13.85
C LEU A 12 -3.69 15.22 -13.91
N SER A 13 -2.67 14.49 -14.35
CA SER A 13 -2.61 13.03 -14.20
C SER A 13 -2.63 12.62 -12.70
N GLY A 14 -2.96 11.36 -12.40
CA GLY A 14 -2.99 10.88 -11.01
C GLY A 14 -1.68 11.13 -10.27
N GLY A 15 -0.54 10.83 -10.88
CA GLY A 15 0.78 11.07 -10.30
C GLY A 15 1.10 12.56 -10.14
N GLN A 16 0.73 13.41 -11.12
CA GLN A 16 0.91 14.86 -11.01
C GLN A 16 0.06 15.46 -9.89
N ARG A 17 -1.17 14.99 -9.75
CA ARG A 17 -2.08 15.40 -8.66
C ARG A 17 -1.52 15.03 -7.30
N ARG A 18 -1.03 13.80 -7.14
CA ARG A 18 -0.40 13.33 -5.90
C ARG A 18 0.80 14.19 -5.53
N ARG A 19 1.70 14.49 -6.48
CA ARG A 19 2.83 15.40 -6.27
C ARG A 19 2.40 16.82 -5.90
N ALA A 20 1.31 17.32 -6.47
CA ALA A 20 0.77 18.65 -6.13
C ALA A 20 0.23 18.69 -4.69
N PHE A 21 -0.48 17.64 -4.24
CA PHE A 21 -0.93 17.55 -2.85
C PHE A 21 0.22 17.44 -1.86
N LEU A 22 1.26 16.66 -2.19
CA LEU A 22 2.45 16.57 -1.35
C LEU A 22 3.19 17.90 -1.27
N ALA A 23 3.39 18.58 -2.42
CA ALA A 23 4.01 19.92 -2.43
C ALA A 23 3.23 20.91 -1.57
N ARG A 24 1.90 20.83 -1.56
CA ARG A 24 1.04 21.64 -0.69
C ARG A 24 1.25 21.30 0.78
N ALA A 25 1.34 19.99 1.11
CA ALA A 25 1.58 19.54 2.48
C ALA A 25 2.93 20.05 3.00
N ILE A 26 3.98 19.95 2.19
CA ILE A 26 5.32 20.44 2.54
C ILE A 26 5.35 21.97 2.69
N ALA A 27 4.67 22.68 1.78
CA ALA A 27 4.58 24.16 1.87
C ALA A 27 3.86 24.67 3.12
N ALA A 28 3.05 23.84 3.76
CA ALA A 28 2.41 24.13 5.03
C ALA A 28 3.35 24.00 6.24
N ASP A 29 4.55 23.45 6.04
CA ASP A 29 5.61 23.23 7.03
C ASP A 29 5.11 22.57 8.33
N PRO A 30 4.41 21.42 8.29
CA PRO A 30 3.84 20.80 9.47
C PRO A 30 4.92 20.10 10.31
N GLU A 31 4.64 19.89 11.59
CA GLU A 31 5.48 19.09 12.48
C GLU A 31 5.31 17.58 12.25
N LEU A 32 4.14 17.16 11.71
CA LEU A 32 3.78 15.78 11.47
C LEU A 32 3.17 15.61 10.07
N TYR A 33 3.73 14.70 9.28
CA TYR A 33 3.17 14.23 8.02
C TYR A 33 2.47 12.88 8.23
N LEU A 34 1.21 12.79 7.84
CA LEU A 34 0.46 11.52 7.75
C LEU A 34 0.20 11.23 6.29
N LEU A 35 0.80 10.19 5.77
CA LEU A 35 0.78 9.83 4.36
C LEU A 35 0.16 8.45 4.18
N ASP A 36 -0.85 8.38 3.32
CA ASP A 36 -1.50 7.11 2.98
C ASP A 36 -1.04 6.67 1.60
N GLU A 37 -0.25 5.59 1.57
CA GLU A 37 0.34 4.98 0.36
C GLU A 37 0.93 6.01 -0.63
N PRO A 38 1.86 6.88 -0.21
CA PRO A 38 2.27 8.03 -1.01
C PRO A 38 2.98 7.67 -2.32
N VAL A 39 3.54 6.46 -2.43
CA VAL A 39 4.30 5.99 -3.61
C VAL A 39 3.53 5.01 -4.49
N THR A 40 2.33 4.59 -4.14
CA THR A 40 1.54 3.64 -4.93
C THR A 40 1.21 4.22 -6.30
N GLY A 41 1.54 3.48 -7.36
CA GLY A 41 1.25 3.87 -8.76
C GLY A 41 2.12 5.01 -9.30
N VAL A 42 3.28 5.28 -8.70
CA VAL A 42 4.30 6.15 -9.27
C VAL A 42 5.49 5.34 -9.78
N ASP A 43 6.23 5.89 -10.73
CA ASP A 43 7.46 5.26 -11.23
C ASP A 43 8.57 5.29 -10.16
N VAL A 44 9.54 4.38 -10.28
CA VAL A 44 10.63 4.19 -9.30
C VAL A 44 11.41 5.48 -9.04
N ALA A 45 11.76 6.24 -10.08
CA ALA A 45 12.52 7.49 -9.91
C ALA A 45 11.70 8.53 -9.10
N THR A 46 10.40 8.63 -9.36
CA THR A 46 9.50 9.50 -8.57
C THR A 46 9.35 9.02 -7.13
N GLN A 47 9.37 7.70 -6.90
CA GLN A 47 9.34 7.12 -5.56
C GLN A 47 10.60 7.49 -4.77
N GLU A 48 11.78 7.31 -5.37
CA GLU A 48 13.07 7.68 -4.75
C GLU A 48 13.14 9.16 -4.40
N ASP A 49 12.76 10.04 -5.34
CA ASP A 49 12.71 11.49 -5.12
C ASP A 49 11.79 11.85 -3.93
N LEU A 50 10.66 11.17 -3.82
CA LEU A 50 9.72 11.38 -2.73
C LEU A 50 10.30 10.92 -1.39
N MET A 51 10.88 9.73 -1.34
CA MET A 51 11.48 9.19 -0.11
C MET A 51 12.65 10.06 0.36
N GLU A 52 13.49 10.53 -0.55
CA GLU A 52 14.57 11.46 -0.23
C GLU A 52 14.02 12.80 0.32
N LEU A 53 12.93 13.30 -0.24
CA LEU A 53 12.27 14.52 0.26
C LEU A 53 11.74 14.32 1.68
N LEU A 54 11.07 13.21 1.96
CA LEU A 54 10.56 12.88 3.29
C LEU A 54 11.69 12.68 4.30
N ARG A 55 12.81 12.05 3.88
CA ARG A 55 14.01 11.90 4.70
C ARG A 55 14.56 13.27 5.12
N ARG A 56 14.64 14.24 4.20
CA ARG A 56 15.08 15.62 4.52
C ARG A 56 14.14 16.30 5.51
N GLU A 57 12.83 16.04 5.44
CA GLU A 57 11.90 16.59 6.44
C GLU A 57 12.14 15.98 7.82
N THR A 58 12.45 14.68 7.92
CA THR A 58 12.82 14.07 9.22
C THR A 58 14.14 14.62 9.77
N GLU A 59 15.12 14.92 8.93
CA GLU A 59 16.38 15.57 9.33
C GLU A 59 16.18 16.99 9.85
N ARG A 60 15.09 17.66 9.44
CA ARG A 60 14.67 18.97 9.99
C ARG A 60 13.90 18.83 11.32
N GLY A 61 13.79 17.61 11.86
CA GLY A 61 13.07 17.34 13.10
C GLY A 61 11.56 17.12 12.93
N ARG A 62 11.07 16.95 11.69
CA ARG A 62 9.66 16.61 11.44
C ARG A 62 9.43 15.11 11.64
N THR A 63 8.20 14.75 11.97
CA THR A 63 7.78 13.34 12.05
C THR A 63 7.04 12.96 10.78
N VAL A 64 7.40 11.81 10.20
CA VAL A 64 6.72 11.24 9.03
C VAL A 64 6.17 9.87 9.41
N ILE A 65 4.86 9.69 9.24
CA ILE A 65 4.16 8.41 9.36
C ILE A 65 3.54 8.10 8.01
N SER A 66 3.85 6.92 7.47
CA SER A 66 3.34 6.48 6.17
C SER A 66 2.77 5.08 6.25
N THR A 67 1.63 4.84 5.61
CA THR A 67 1.17 3.49 5.32
C THR A 67 1.81 2.98 4.04
N THR A 68 2.11 1.69 3.98
CA THR A 68 2.58 1.01 2.77
C THR A 68 2.27 -0.48 2.86
N HIS A 69 2.05 -1.11 1.72
CA HIS A 69 2.02 -2.57 1.56
C HIS A 69 3.35 -3.12 1.00
N ASP A 70 4.28 -2.23 0.60
CA ASP A 70 5.61 -2.60 0.13
C ASP A 70 6.55 -2.80 1.32
N LEU A 71 6.81 -4.07 1.67
CA LEU A 71 7.67 -4.45 2.78
C LEU A 71 9.14 -4.12 2.52
N ALA A 72 9.58 -4.16 1.26
CA ALA A 72 10.95 -3.81 0.90
C ALA A 72 11.19 -2.31 1.09
N ALA A 73 10.28 -1.47 0.58
CA ALA A 73 10.32 -0.03 0.83
C ALA A 73 10.22 0.31 2.32
N ALA A 74 9.40 -0.42 3.09
CA ALA A 74 9.32 -0.24 4.54
C ALA A 74 10.66 -0.53 5.23
N ALA A 75 11.35 -1.61 4.82
CA ALA A 75 12.65 -1.98 5.38
C ALA A 75 13.75 -0.97 5.05
N GLU A 76 13.73 -0.43 3.84
CA GLU A 76 14.80 0.44 3.31
C GLU A 76 14.70 1.88 3.81
N HIS A 77 13.48 2.42 3.84
CA HIS A 77 13.30 3.86 4.03
C HIS A 77 12.88 4.28 5.43
N PHE A 78 12.39 3.35 6.28
CA PHE A 78 11.86 3.71 7.60
C PHE A 78 12.68 3.12 8.74
N THR A 79 12.99 3.93 9.75
CA THR A 79 13.71 3.51 10.95
C THR A 79 12.84 2.70 11.91
N THR A 80 11.53 2.92 11.86
CA THR A 80 10.55 2.24 12.71
C THR A 80 9.39 1.77 11.84
N VAL A 81 9.03 0.51 11.97
CA VAL A 81 7.89 -0.12 11.31
C VAL A 81 6.86 -0.53 12.35
N VAL A 82 5.59 -0.42 11.99
CA VAL A 82 4.46 -0.90 12.81
C VAL A 82 3.65 -1.88 11.97
N ALA A 83 3.60 -3.13 12.41
CA ALA A 83 2.72 -4.15 11.84
C ALA A 83 1.33 -4.03 12.49
N LEU A 84 0.30 -3.80 11.67
CA LEU A 84 -1.05 -3.51 12.12
C LEU A 84 -2.05 -4.48 11.51
N ASN A 85 -2.85 -5.13 12.37
CA ASN A 85 -4.04 -5.91 11.97
C ASN A 85 -5.11 -5.72 13.04
N HIS A 86 -6.03 -4.75 12.84
CA HIS A 86 -7.02 -4.26 13.83
C HIS A 86 -6.40 -3.84 15.17
N ARG A 87 -5.21 -4.30 15.48
CA ARG A 87 -4.38 -3.98 16.65
C ARG A 87 -2.91 -3.96 16.24
N VAL A 88 -2.08 -3.30 17.00
CA VAL A 88 -0.63 -3.37 16.82
C VAL A 88 -0.17 -4.80 17.14
N ILE A 89 0.41 -5.46 16.16
CA ILE A 89 1.00 -6.81 16.28
C ILE A 89 2.45 -6.70 16.74
N ALA A 90 3.21 -5.79 16.12
CA ALA A 90 4.58 -5.49 16.48
C ALA A 90 4.92 -4.05 16.11
N MET A 91 5.91 -3.47 16.79
CA MET A 91 6.47 -2.15 16.49
C MET A 91 7.96 -2.17 16.82
N GLY A 92 8.79 -1.65 15.93
CA GLY A 92 10.24 -1.59 16.13
C GLY A 92 10.99 -1.42 14.82
N ARG A 93 12.26 -1.81 14.81
CA ARG A 93 13.09 -1.83 13.61
C ARG A 93 12.56 -2.83 12.60
N SER A 94 12.80 -2.56 11.32
CA SER A 94 12.28 -3.37 10.21
C SER A 94 12.65 -4.85 10.35
N GLU A 95 13.87 -5.17 10.75
CA GLU A 95 14.36 -6.55 10.88
C GLU A 95 13.56 -7.37 11.91
N LEU A 96 13.00 -6.71 12.91
CA LEU A 96 12.18 -7.35 13.95
C LEU A 96 10.71 -7.45 13.58
N VAL A 97 10.21 -6.47 12.86
CA VAL A 97 8.78 -6.37 12.52
C VAL A 97 8.47 -7.13 11.23
N LEU A 98 9.42 -7.20 10.30
CA LEU A 98 9.29 -7.94 9.04
C LEU A 98 9.72 -9.41 9.17
N ASP A 99 9.85 -9.92 10.40
CA ASP A 99 10.05 -11.33 10.68
C ASP A 99 8.86 -12.18 10.18
N PRO A 100 9.08 -13.37 9.57
CA PRO A 100 8.02 -14.21 9.02
C PRO A 100 6.90 -14.55 10.02
N GLU A 101 7.19 -14.74 11.30
CA GLU A 101 6.18 -15.05 12.32
C GLU A 101 5.27 -13.81 12.57
N VAL A 102 5.87 -12.62 12.67
CA VAL A 102 5.12 -11.36 12.83
C VAL A 102 4.26 -11.08 11.61
N LEU A 103 4.81 -11.28 10.42
CA LEU A 103 4.09 -11.08 9.17
C LEU A 103 2.93 -12.08 9.02
N SER A 104 3.13 -13.35 9.36
CA SER A 104 2.07 -14.36 9.38
C SER A 104 0.90 -13.98 10.30
N ARG A 105 1.20 -13.43 11.48
CA ARG A 105 0.19 -12.92 12.43
C ARG A 105 -0.51 -11.65 11.93
N THR A 106 0.20 -10.84 11.14
CA THR A 106 -0.32 -9.58 10.59
C THR A 106 -1.27 -9.84 9.43
N TYR A 107 -0.91 -10.77 8.54
CA TYR A 107 -1.65 -11.06 7.31
C TYR A 107 -2.54 -12.31 7.38
N GLY A 108 -2.65 -12.94 8.57
CA GLY A 108 -3.59 -14.04 8.81
C GLY A 108 -3.22 -15.37 8.13
N GLY A 109 -1.95 -15.65 7.91
CA GLY A 109 -1.48 -16.93 7.35
C GLY A 109 -1.56 -17.02 5.83
N HIS A 110 -2.02 -15.99 5.12
CA HIS A 110 -2.07 -15.93 3.65
C HIS A 110 -0.73 -15.54 3.00
N MET A 111 0.37 -15.83 3.68
CA MET A 111 1.71 -15.49 3.23
C MET A 111 2.50 -16.73 2.81
N LEU A 112 3.01 -16.71 1.57
CA LEU A 112 4.03 -17.64 1.11
C LEU A 112 5.41 -16.99 1.27
N VAL A 113 6.24 -17.52 2.16
CA VAL A 113 7.65 -17.13 2.28
C VAL A 113 8.44 -17.89 1.23
N LEU A 114 8.87 -17.22 0.18
CA LEU A 114 9.74 -17.78 -0.86
C LEU A 114 11.20 -17.44 -0.54
N GLY A 115 11.88 -18.34 0.18
CA GLY A 115 13.27 -18.15 0.58
C GLY A 115 13.44 -17.23 1.80
N SER A 116 14.67 -16.94 2.18
CA SER A 116 14.98 -16.20 3.41
C SER A 116 14.62 -14.70 3.38
N ASN A 117 14.27 -14.14 2.21
CA ASN A 117 14.06 -12.70 2.05
C ASN A 117 12.92 -12.30 1.10
N ALA A 118 12.12 -13.22 0.62
CA ALA A 118 11.00 -12.89 -0.28
C ALA A 118 9.66 -13.31 0.34
N VAL A 119 8.77 -12.35 0.49
CA VAL A 119 7.41 -12.55 0.97
C VAL A 119 6.46 -12.26 -0.17
N VAL A 120 5.68 -13.24 -0.58
CA VAL A 120 4.60 -13.07 -1.56
C VAL A 120 3.27 -13.18 -0.84
N MET A 121 2.43 -12.17 -0.97
CA MET A 121 1.05 -12.21 -0.50
C MET A 121 0.17 -12.86 -1.57
N ASP A 122 -0.59 -13.87 -1.19
CA ASP A 122 -1.62 -14.44 -2.04
C ASP A 122 -2.92 -13.66 -1.83
N ASP A 123 -3.29 -12.83 -2.79
CA ASP A 123 -4.58 -12.14 -2.85
C ASP A 123 -5.68 -13.14 -3.24
N ALA A 124 -5.97 -14.10 -2.36
CA ALA A 124 -7.09 -15.01 -2.54
C ALA A 124 -8.43 -14.29 -2.25
N HIS A 125 -8.80 -13.36 -3.11
CA HIS A 125 -10.20 -12.95 -3.25
C HIS A 125 -10.95 -14.02 -4.03
N HIS A 126 -11.24 -15.15 -3.37
CA HIS A 126 -12.27 -16.05 -3.83
C HIS A 126 -13.64 -15.36 -3.63
N HIS A 127 -14.15 -14.79 -4.71
CA HIS A 127 -15.58 -14.61 -4.84
C HIS A 127 -16.21 -16.00 -4.96
N ASP A 128 -16.68 -16.55 -3.84
CA ASP A 128 -17.63 -17.64 -3.86
C ASP A 128 -18.94 -17.13 -4.45
N THR A 129 -19.08 -17.34 -5.76
CA THR A 129 -20.38 -17.24 -6.41
C THR A 129 -21.06 -18.60 -6.20
N PRO A 130 -22.17 -18.69 -5.46
CA PRO A 130 -22.91 -19.94 -5.35
C PRO A 130 -23.51 -20.25 -6.74
N MET A 131 -23.02 -21.33 -7.35
CA MET A 131 -23.60 -21.91 -8.53
C MET A 131 -24.96 -22.50 -8.15
N GLY A 132 -26.02 -21.70 -8.36
CA GLY A 132 -27.38 -22.19 -8.35
C GLY A 132 -27.59 -23.16 -9.50
N GLY A 133 -27.57 -24.44 -9.19
CA GLY A 133 -27.95 -25.50 -10.13
C GLY A 133 -29.46 -25.48 -10.31
N GLU A 134 -29.97 -24.94 -11.38
CA GLU A 134 -31.30 -25.25 -11.89
C GLU A 134 -31.22 -26.47 -12.81
N GLN A 135 -31.67 -27.58 -12.28
CA GLN A 135 -31.93 -28.81 -13.07
C GLN A 135 -33.25 -28.59 -13.83
N HIS A 136 -33.16 -28.34 -15.12
CA HIS A 136 -34.30 -28.49 -16.01
C HIS A 136 -34.51 -29.99 -16.31
N TYR A 137 -35.55 -30.56 -15.74
CA TYR A 137 -36.12 -31.80 -16.17
C TYR A 137 -36.85 -31.59 -17.51
N HIS A 138 -36.38 -32.24 -18.59
CA HIS A 138 -37.16 -32.44 -19.78
C HIS A 138 -38.11 -33.63 -19.53
N GLU A 139 -39.39 -33.37 -19.43
CA GLU A 139 -40.45 -34.38 -19.61
C GLU A 139 -40.75 -34.50 -21.11
N GLU A 140 -40.38 -35.63 -21.67
CA GLU A 140 -40.96 -36.11 -22.93
C GLU A 140 -42.37 -36.61 -22.60
N GLY A 141 -43.37 -36.07 -23.27
CA GLY A 141 -44.78 -36.48 -23.20
C GLY A 141 -45.30 -36.68 -24.61
N GLU A 142 -45.39 -37.94 -24.99
CA GLU A 142 -45.98 -38.47 -26.23
C GLU A 142 -47.48 -38.14 -26.39
N ARG A 143 -47.91 -38.13 -27.67
CA ARG A 143 -49.23 -38.53 -28.22
C ARG A 143 -50.34 -37.47 -28.28
N ARG A 144 -50.79 -37.12 -29.34
CA ARG A 144 -51.69 -37.58 -30.42
C ARG A 144 -52.08 -36.44 -31.33
#